data_ef7bf0ecdddf47b1808f7e0b665b206f
#
_entry.id   ef7bf0ecdddf47b1808f7e0b665b206f
#
_cell.length_a   1.000
_cell.length_b   1.000
_cell.length_c   1.000
_cell.angle_alpha   90.00
_cell.angle_beta   90.00
_cell.angle_gamma   90.00
#
_symmetry.space_group_name_H-M   'P 1'
#
loop_
_entity.id
_entity.type
_entity.pdbx_description
1 polymer ?
#
loop_
_entity_poly.entity_id
_entity_poly.type
_entity_poly.pdbx_seq_one_letter_code
_entity_poly.pdbx_strand_id
1 'polypeptide(L)'
;MGNKNLTLHEVAEMLGVHYMTVYRYVHEGHLPATKQGHGWVVQASDVRDFKRGTGRAVASDDGGKKAAPWSERMLALLIDGSERGVVKLMESVLRSGNDLYFVYLDVLVPAMSAIGMKWSAGEIDVFVEHRASGIASRSAAQIGARFSKRGVHKGTVLIGSPKGEHHVLGSQLLGDLISMEGWKVDNLGGDVPSESFASAAIQISDVVAVCIESTMSETLPAMSKTISSINKA
;
A
#
# COMPACT_ATOMS: atom_id res chain seq x y z
N MET A 1 -13.01 -28.25 17.32
CA MET A 1 -12.59 -26.85 17.52
C MET A 1 -12.60 -26.20 16.15
N GLY A 2 -13.49 -25.22 15.91
CA GLY A 2 -13.73 -24.66 14.59
C GLY A 2 -12.48 -23.98 14.01
N ASN A 3 -12.28 -24.17 12.74
CA ASN A 3 -11.19 -23.59 11.97
C ASN A 3 -11.53 -22.10 11.77
N LYS A 4 -10.97 -21.21 12.59
CA LYS A 4 -11.21 -19.75 12.52
C LYS A 4 -10.34 -19.17 11.40
N ASN A 5 -10.97 -18.43 10.48
CA ASN A 5 -10.27 -17.64 9.50
C ASN A 5 -9.69 -16.38 10.18
N LEU A 6 -8.44 -16.09 9.93
CA LEU A 6 -7.71 -14.96 10.46
C LEU A 6 -7.31 -14.03 9.32
N THR A 7 -7.44 -12.74 9.52
CA THR A 7 -6.88 -11.72 8.64
C THR A 7 -5.35 -11.68 8.76
N LEU A 8 -4.64 -11.14 7.77
CA LEU A 8 -3.18 -11.02 7.86
C LEU A 8 -2.74 -10.13 9.02
N HIS A 9 -3.58 -9.18 9.48
CA HIS A 9 -3.31 -8.37 10.66
C HIS A 9 -3.35 -9.22 11.94
N GLU A 10 -4.40 -10.03 12.13
CA GLU A 10 -4.48 -10.95 13.28
C GLU A 10 -3.32 -11.94 13.29
N VAL A 11 -2.91 -12.41 12.11
CA VAL A 11 -1.74 -13.30 11.98
C VAL A 11 -0.44 -12.58 12.34
N ALA A 12 -0.27 -11.32 11.95
CA ALA A 12 0.89 -10.50 12.29
C ALA A 12 1.03 -10.32 13.81
N GLU A 13 -0.07 -10.00 14.49
CA GLU A 13 -0.13 -9.92 15.95
C GLU A 13 0.22 -11.26 16.60
N MET A 14 -0.35 -12.36 16.13
CA MET A 14 -0.08 -13.70 16.65
C MET A 14 1.35 -14.16 16.48
N LEU A 15 2.01 -13.75 15.38
CA LEU A 15 3.42 -14.11 15.10
C LEU A 15 4.41 -13.13 15.71
N GLY A 16 3.96 -11.94 16.17
CA GLY A 16 4.83 -10.88 16.70
C GLY A 16 5.70 -10.24 15.60
N VAL A 17 5.19 -10.15 14.38
CA VAL A 17 5.90 -9.61 13.23
C VAL A 17 5.07 -8.50 12.54
N HIS A 18 5.72 -7.68 11.72
CA HIS A 18 5.02 -6.66 10.94
C HIS A 18 4.08 -7.31 9.89
N TYR A 19 2.94 -6.67 9.60
CA TYR A 19 1.97 -7.11 8.59
C TYR A 19 2.62 -7.50 7.25
N MET A 20 3.56 -6.68 6.74
CA MET A 20 4.27 -6.96 5.49
C MET A 20 5.10 -8.24 5.52
N THR A 21 5.55 -8.67 6.70
CA THR A 21 6.26 -9.95 6.86
C THR A 21 5.31 -11.12 6.67
N VAL A 22 4.09 -11.03 7.21
CA VAL A 22 3.04 -12.04 7.01
C VAL A 22 2.59 -12.07 5.55
N TYR A 23 2.38 -10.89 4.97
CA TYR A 23 2.03 -10.75 3.56
C TYR A 23 3.07 -11.44 2.66
N ARG A 24 4.37 -11.24 2.96
CA ARG A 24 5.45 -11.93 2.25
C ARG A 24 5.38 -13.45 2.43
N TYR A 25 5.15 -13.94 3.64
CA TYR A 25 5.02 -15.39 3.88
C TYR A 25 3.88 -16.02 3.09
N VAL A 26 2.76 -15.32 2.94
CA VAL A 26 1.63 -15.76 2.10
C VAL A 26 2.03 -15.73 0.62
N HIS A 27 2.64 -14.66 0.16
CA HIS A 27 3.01 -14.49 -1.24
C HIS A 27 4.10 -15.46 -1.72
N GLU A 28 5.05 -15.78 -0.83
CA GLU A 28 6.12 -16.76 -1.08
C GLU A 28 5.65 -18.22 -0.87
N GLY A 29 4.37 -18.41 -0.52
CA GLY A 29 3.80 -19.75 -0.29
C GLY A 29 4.27 -20.42 0.99
N HIS A 30 4.92 -19.69 1.90
CA HIS A 30 5.34 -20.20 3.19
C HIS A 30 4.19 -20.35 4.18
N LEU A 31 3.15 -19.52 4.05
CA LEU A 31 1.93 -19.54 4.87
C LEU A 31 0.72 -19.68 3.96
N PRO A 32 -0.03 -20.80 4.01
CA PRO A 32 -1.23 -20.99 3.20
C PRO A 32 -2.29 -19.94 3.50
N ALA A 33 -2.83 -19.32 2.47
CA ALA A 33 -3.90 -18.33 2.60
C ALA A 33 -4.87 -18.43 1.43
N THR A 34 -6.11 -18.03 1.66
CA THR A 34 -7.18 -17.99 0.65
C THR A 34 -7.60 -16.54 0.45
N LYS A 35 -7.76 -16.12 -0.81
CA LYS A 35 -8.26 -14.77 -1.12
C LYS A 35 -9.77 -14.72 -0.85
N GLN A 36 -10.21 -13.79 -0.02
CA GLN A 36 -11.62 -13.60 0.32
C GLN A 36 -11.99 -12.13 0.14
N GLY A 37 -12.72 -11.81 -0.93
CA GLY A 37 -12.98 -10.45 -1.37
C GLY A 37 -11.68 -9.72 -1.74
N HIS A 38 -11.43 -8.58 -1.13
CA HIS A 38 -10.21 -7.78 -1.35
C HIS A 38 -9.04 -8.15 -0.41
N GLY A 39 -9.21 -9.12 0.50
CA GLY A 39 -8.21 -9.50 1.50
C GLY A 39 -7.79 -10.97 1.43
N TRP A 40 -6.69 -11.28 2.11
CA TRP A 40 -6.23 -12.64 2.36
C TRP A 40 -6.68 -13.11 3.74
N VAL A 41 -7.09 -14.37 3.84
CA VAL A 41 -7.41 -15.04 5.10
C VAL A 41 -6.59 -16.31 5.24
N VAL A 42 -6.13 -16.54 6.46
CA VAL A 42 -5.31 -17.69 6.84
C VAL A 42 -6.06 -18.52 7.86
N GLN A 43 -6.00 -19.84 7.75
CA GLN A 43 -6.58 -20.71 8.76
C GLN A 43 -5.73 -20.66 10.06
N ALA A 44 -6.41 -20.60 11.19
CA ALA A 44 -5.70 -20.58 12.48
C ALA A 44 -4.85 -21.85 12.73
N SER A 45 -5.17 -22.97 12.08
CA SER A 45 -4.34 -24.18 12.05
C SER A 45 -2.99 -23.92 11.40
N ASP A 46 -3.01 -23.28 10.22
CA ASP A 46 -1.80 -23.06 9.41
C ASP A 46 -0.83 -22.10 10.08
N VAL A 47 -1.36 -21.09 10.80
CA VAL A 47 -0.54 -20.19 11.62
C VAL A 47 0.16 -20.95 12.75
N ARG A 48 -0.55 -21.89 13.42
CA ARG A 48 0.04 -22.71 14.48
C ARG A 48 1.12 -23.64 13.95
N ASP A 49 0.89 -24.26 12.81
CA ASP A 49 1.85 -25.17 12.17
C ASP A 49 3.07 -24.42 11.66
N PHE A 50 2.87 -23.24 11.10
CA PHE A 50 3.95 -22.31 10.72
C PHE A 50 4.82 -21.92 11.93
N LYS A 51 4.20 -21.56 13.07
CA LYS A 51 4.90 -21.19 14.30
C LYS A 51 5.70 -22.35 14.92
N ARG A 52 5.27 -23.61 14.69
CA ARG A 52 5.97 -24.82 15.14
C ARG A 52 7.10 -25.26 14.21
N GLY A 53 7.33 -24.59 13.09
CA GLY A 53 8.29 -24.99 12.08
C GLY A 53 7.90 -26.26 11.31
N THR A 54 6.67 -26.73 11.45
CA THR A 54 6.12 -27.90 10.75
C THR A 54 5.29 -27.51 9.53
N GLY A 55 5.23 -26.21 9.21
CA GLY A 55 4.49 -25.69 8.08
C GLY A 55 5.01 -26.29 6.78
N ARG A 56 4.20 -27.18 6.21
CA ARG A 56 4.43 -27.74 4.90
C ARG A 56 4.27 -26.61 3.90
N ALA A 57 5.31 -26.29 3.13
CA ALA A 57 5.13 -25.50 1.93
C ALA A 57 4.08 -26.24 1.09
N VAL A 58 2.87 -25.71 1.05
CA VAL A 58 1.85 -26.22 0.14
C VAL A 58 2.29 -25.68 -1.22
N ALA A 59 2.87 -26.57 -2.01
CA ALA A 59 2.83 -26.38 -3.45
C ALA A 59 1.35 -26.18 -3.78
N SER A 60 0.97 -24.97 -4.18
CA SER A 60 -0.33 -24.70 -4.77
C SER A 60 -0.38 -25.54 -6.04
N ASP A 61 -1.02 -26.71 -5.91
CA ASP A 61 -1.41 -27.54 -7.05
C ASP A 61 -2.67 -26.90 -7.68
N ASP A 62 -2.48 -25.68 -8.12
CA ASP A 62 -3.34 -25.04 -9.08
C ASP A 62 -2.53 -25.06 -10.37
N GLY A 63 -2.91 -25.93 -11.31
CA GLY A 63 -2.33 -26.05 -12.65
C GLY A 63 -2.45 -24.76 -13.47
N GLY A 64 -2.34 -23.62 -12.81
CA GLY A 64 -2.37 -22.26 -13.30
C GLY A 64 -0.95 -21.77 -13.57
N LYS A 65 -0.71 -21.27 -14.77
CA LYS A 65 0.43 -20.48 -15.22
C LYS A 65 1.09 -19.77 -14.05
N LYS A 66 2.39 -20.00 -13.80
CA LYS A 66 3.21 -19.23 -12.85
C LYS A 66 2.76 -17.77 -12.91
N ALA A 67 2.27 -17.22 -11.79
CA ALA A 67 1.90 -15.82 -11.73
C ALA A 67 3.07 -15.01 -12.31
N ALA A 68 2.77 -14.17 -13.31
CA ALA A 68 3.85 -13.41 -13.95
C ALA A 68 4.57 -12.59 -12.89
N PRO A 69 5.91 -12.53 -12.87
CA PRO A 69 6.69 -11.86 -11.82
C PRO A 69 6.58 -10.33 -11.96
N TRP A 70 5.35 -9.81 -11.78
CA TRP A 70 5.04 -8.40 -12.05
C TRP A 70 5.84 -7.45 -11.17
N SER A 71 5.96 -7.77 -9.87
CA SER A 71 6.69 -6.94 -8.92
C SER A 71 8.20 -6.92 -9.21
N GLU A 72 8.79 -8.07 -9.58
CA GLU A 72 10.21 -8.15 -9.97
C GLU A 72 10.49 -7.36 -11.25
N ARG A 73 9.58 -7.45 -12.24
CA ARG A 73 9.68 -6.66 -13.47
C ARG A 73 9.50 -5.17 -13.20
N MET A 74 8.60 -4.80 -12.28
CA MET A 74 8.42 -3.42 -11.82
C MET A 74 9.69 -2.89 -11.18
N LEU A 75 10.29 -3.66 -10.26
CA LEU A 75 11.56 -3.32 -9.61
C LEU A 75 12.67 -3.06 -10.64
N ALA A 76 12.83 -3.95 -11.61
CA ALA A 76 13.85 -3.79 -12.65
C ALA A 76 13.65 -2.50 -13.47
N LEU A 77 12.39 -2.19 -13.87
CA LEU A 77 12.06 -0.98 -14.63
C LEU A 77 12.28 0.30 -13.80
N LEU A 78 12.01 0.26 -12.51
CA LEU A 78 12.24 1.40 -11.61
C LEU A 78 13.74 1.65 -11.41
N ILE A 79 14.54 0.60 -11.21
CA ILE A 79 16.01 0.70 -11.12
C ILE A 79 16.60 1.24 -12.42
N ASP A 80 16.13 0.77 -13.58
CA ASP A 80 16.56 1.24 -14.89
C ASP A 80 16.13 2.70 -15.19
N GLY A 81 15.13 3.21 -14.48
CA GLY A 81 14.57 4.53 -14.71
C GLY A 81 13.62 4.61 -15.91
N SER A 82 13.01 3.48 -16.30
CA SER A 82 12.13 3.37 -17.47
C SER A 82 10.68 3.73 -17.15
N GLU A 83 10.36 5.02 -17.07
CA GLU A 83 9.01 5.51 -16.76
C GLU A 83 7.96 4.95 -17.75
N ARG A 84 8.25 4.98 -19.04
CA ARG A 84 7.35 4.39 -20.06
C ARG A 84 7.16 2.88 -19.86
N GLY A 85 8.21 2.18 -19.41
CA GLY A 85 8.17 0.76 -19.08
C GLY A 85 7.25 0.48 -17.88
N VAL A 86 7.35 1.29 -16.84
CA VAL A 86 6.49 1.22 -15.64
C VAL A 86 5.02 1.38 -16.01
N VAL A 87 4.66 2.42 -16.76
CA VAL A 87 3.27 2.66 -17.21
C VAL A 87 2.76 1.49 -18.06
N LYS A 88 3.54 1.03 -19.03
CA LYS A 88 3.18 -0.14 -19.88
C LYS A 88 2.99 -1.41 -19.07
N LEU A 89 3.81 -1.61 -18.02
CA LEU A 89 3.67 -2.77 -17.14
C LEU A 89 2.36 -2.70 -16.36
N MET A 90 2.06 -1.55 -15.73
CA MET A 90 0.78 -1.34 -15.02
C MET A 90 -0.42 -1.61 -15.94
N GLU A 91 -0.40 -1.06 -17.16
CA GLU A 91 -1.44 -1.33 -18.15
C GLU A 91 -1.54 -2.82 -18.54
N SER A 92 -0.41 -3.53 -18.61
CA SER A 92 -0.41 -4.96 -18.93
C SER A 92 -1.01 -5.78 -17.80
N VAL A 93 -0.74 -5.40 -16.55
CA VAL A 93 -1.36 -6.01 -15.36
C VAL A 93 -2.87 -5.82 -15.39
N LEU A 94 -3.35 -4.62 -15.68
CA LEU A 94 -4.79 -4.33 -15.82
C LEU A 94 -5.43 -5.12 -16.96
N ARG A 95 -4.79 -5.18 -18.14
CA ARG A 95 -5.28 -5.96 -19.28
C ARG A 95 -5.30 -7.46 -19.04
N SER A 96 -4.54 -7.97 -18.08
CA SER A 96 -4.59 -9.38 -17.70
C SER A 96 -5.74 -9.72 -16.75
N GLY A 97 -6.64 -8.77 -16.49
CA GLY A 97 -7.85 -8.97 -15.68
C GLY A 97 -7.69 -8.63 -14.20
N ASN A 98 -6.54 -8.05 -13.81
CA ASN A 98 -6.35 -7.55 -12.46
C ASN A 98 -6.93 -6.13 -12.31
N ASP A 99 -7.24 -5.75 -11.07
CA ASP A 99 -7.75 -4.42 -10.72
C ASP A 99 -6.63 -3.45 -10.30
N LEU A 100 -6.98 -2.21 -9.97
CA LEU A 100 -6.05 -1.20 -9.50
C LEU A 100 -5.46 -1.56 -8.12
N TYR A 101 -6.22 -2.25 -7.25
CA TYR A 101 -5.71 -2.73 -5.97
C TYR A 101 -4.52 -3.66 -6.19
N PHE A 102 -4.63 -4.61 -7.11
CA PHE A 102 -3.54 -5.51 -7.45
C PHE A 102 -2.33 -4.77 -8.02
N VAL A 103 -2.54 -3.81 -8.93
CA VAL A 103 -1.43 -3.00 -9.49
C VAL A 103 -0.67 -2.27 -8.39
N TYR A 104 -1.37 -1.70 -7.42
CA TYR A 104 -0.75 -0.93 -6.35
C TYR A 104 -0.17 -1.82 -5.26
N LEU A 105 -0.97 -2.74 -4.70
CA LEU A 105 -0.60 -3.47 -3.50
C LEU A 105 0.26 -4.72 -3.77
N ASP A 106 0.08 -5.37 -4.94
CA ASP A 106 0.79 -6.60 -5.28
C ASP A 106 1.95 -6.37 -6.25
N VAL A 107 2.01 -5.22 -6.94
CA VAL A 107 3.06 -4.95 -7.93
C VAL A 107 3.91 -3.74 -7.54
N LEU A 108 3.32 -2.55 -7.36
CA LEU A 108 4.09 -1.32 -7.14
C LEU A 108 4.66 -1.24 -5.73
N VAL A 109 3.86 -1.43 -4.70
CA VAL A 109 4.29 -1.34 -3.29
C VAL A 109 5.41 -2.33 -2.96
N PRO A 110 5.35 -3.62 -3.34
CA PRO A 110 6.46 -4.54 -3.10
C PRO A 110 7.74 -4.14 -3.84
N ALA A 111 7.64 -3.62 -5.07
CA ALA A 111 8.78 -3.13 -5.82
C ALA A 111 9.43 -1.92 -5.15
N MET A 112 8.63 -0.95 -4.68
CA MET A 112 9.13 0.22 -3.96
C MET A 112 9.73 -0.15 -2.60
N SER A 113 9.14 -1.11 -1.89
CA SER A 113 9.74 -1.65 -0.65
C SER A 113 11.10 -2.29 -0.92
N ALA A 114 11.25 -3.02 -2.02
CA ALA A 114 12.53 -3.59 -2.42
C ALA A 114 13.56 -2.50 -2.80
N ILE A 115 13.14 -1.40 -3.44
CA ILE A 115 13.99 -0.21 -3.68
C ILE A 115 14.52 0.34 -2.36
N GLY A 116 13.65 0.58 -1.38
CA GLY A 116 14.04 1.10 -0.07
C GLY A 116 15.00 0.16 0.68
N MET A 117 14.76 -1.16 0.63
CA MET A 117 15.67 -2.14 1.22
C MET A 117 17.05 -2.13 0.55
N LYS A 118 17.10 -2.07 -0.78
CA LYS A 118 18.36 -2.01 -1.53
C LYS A 118 19.15 -0.75 -1.25
N TRP A 119 18.48 0.38 -1.15
CA TRP A 119 19.11 1.64 -0.77
C TRP A 119 19.66 1.57 0.66
N SER A 120 18.89 1.11 1.63
CA SER A 120 19.34 1.00 3.03
C SER A 120 20.49 0.01 3.20
N ALA A 121 20.59 -1.01 2.34
CA ALA A 121 21.71 -1.95 2.28
C ALA A 121 22.95 -1.39 1.53
N GLY A 122 22.85 -0.20 0.91
CA GLY A 122 23.91 0.37 0.09
C GLY A 122 24.11 -0.32 -1.27
N GLU A 123 23.14 -1.13 -1.71
CA GLU A 123 23.19 -1.82 -3.01
C GLU A 123 22.86 -0.88 -4.18
N ILE A 124 22.12 0.18 -3.94
CA ILE A 124 21.81 1.23 -4.91
C ILE A 124 22.05 2.60 -4.29
N ASP A 125 22.39 3.57 -5.14
CA ASP A 125 22.60 4.96 -4.73
C ASP A 125 21.26 5.67 -4.49
N VAL A 126 21.27 6.71 -3.67
CA VAL A 126 20.11 7.53 -3.30
C VAL A 126 19.42 8.15 -4.53
N PHE A 127 20.18 8.51 -5.57
CA PHE A 127 19.57 9.06 -6.79
C PHE A 127 18.69 8.03 -7.51
N VAL A 128 19.00 6.71 -7.41
CA VAL A 128 18.19 5.64 -7.99
C VAL A 128 16.88 5.53 -7.23
N GLU A 129 16.94 5.56 -5.89
CA GLU A 129 15.73 5.56 -5.02
C GLU A 129 14.84 6.77 -5.34
N HIS A 130 15.38 7.99 -5.35
CA HIS A 130 14.63 9.22 -5.62
C HIS A 130 14.01 9.22 -7.03
N ARG A 131 14.77 8.76 -8.03
CA ARG A 131 14.25 8.61 -9.40
C ARG A 131 13.12 7.59 -9.47
N ALA A 132 13.28 6.45 -8.81
CA ALA A 132 12.26 5.39 -8.75
C ALA A 132 10.97 5.89 -8.08
N SER A 133 11.09 6.58 -6.94
CA SER A 133 9.97 7.20 -6.22
C SER A 133 9.24 8.23 -7.09
N GLY A 134 9.98 9.09 -7.80
CA GLY A 134 9.39 10.04 -8.73
C GLY A 134 8.66 9.37 -9.92
N ILE A 135 9.24 8.32 -10.50
CA ILE A 135 8.60 7.54 -11.58
C ILE A 135 7.34 6.85 -11.06
N ALA A 136 7.41 6.20 -9.89
CA ALA A 136 6.28 5.52 -9.28
C ALA A 136 5.10 6.48 -9.07
N SER A 137 5.36 7.66 -8.49
CA SER A 137 4.33 8.68 -8.25
C SER A 137 3.68 9.18 -9.55
N ARG A 138 4.47 9.56 -10.56
CA ARG A 138 3.92 10.03 -11.84
C ARG A 138 3.13 8.94 -12.57
N SER A 139 3.65 7.71 -12.55
CA SER A 139 2.97 6.57 -13.19
C SER A 139 1.67 6.22 -12.48
N ALA A 140 1.66 6.23 -11.15
CA ALA A 140 0.45 6.03 -10.36
C ALA A 140 -0.59 7.11 -10.64
N ALA A 141 -0.22 8.39 -10.65
CA ALA A 141 -1.12 9.49 -10.97
C ALA A 141 -1.76 9.33 -12.38
N GLN A 142 -0.96 8.91 -13.37
CA GLN A 142 -1.45 8.69 -14.73
C GLN A 142 -2.45 7.53 -14.83
N ILE A 143 -2.23 6.46 -14.08
CA ILE A 143 -3.09 5.27 -14.09
C ILE A 143 -4.30 5.49 -13.19
N GLY A 144 -4.12 5.96 -11.95
CA GLY A 144 -5.18 6.17 -10.96
C GLY A 144 -6.27 7.13 -11.44
N ALA A 145 -5.90 8.21 -12.12
CA ALA A 145 -6.85 9.16 -12.69
C ALA A 145 -7.91 8.53 -13.61
N ARG A 146 -7.65 7.36 -14.20
CA ARG A 146 -8.59 6.64 -15.07
C ARG A 146 -9.70 5.93 -14.30
N PHE A 147 -9.49 5.70 -12.99
CA PHE A 147 -10.39 4.95 -12.12
C PHE A 147 -11.23 5.84 -11.21
N SER A 148 -10.91 7.14 -11.13
CA SER A 148 -11.70 8.09 -10.34
C SER A 148 -13.15 8.14 -10.83
N LYS A 149 -14.10 7.91 -9.93
CA LYS A 149 -15.52 7.99 -10.24
C LYS A 149 -15.92 9.45 -10.49
N ARG A 150 -16.67 9.68 -11.57
CA ARG A 150 -17.24 10.98 -11.91
C ARG A 150 -18.65 11.10 -11.34
N GLY A 151 -19.08 12.31 -11.03
CA GLY A 151 -20.44 12.59 -10.57
C GLY A 151 -20.53 12.94 -9.08
N VAL A 152 -21.66 12.63 -8.47
CA VAL A 152 -21.89 12.93 -7.04
C VAL A 152 -21.04 12.00 -6.16
N HIS A 153 -20.27 12.58 -5.26
CA HIS A 153 -19.42 11.86 -4.33
C HIS A 153 -20.16 11.57 -3.01
N LYS A 154 -19.70 10.55 -2.30
CA LYS A 154 -20.26 10.14 -0.98
C LYS A 154 -19.88 11.10 0.16
N GLY A 155 -18.96 12.01 -0.07
CA GLY A 155 -18.34 12.95 0.86
C GLY A 155 -16.87 13.14 0.52
N THR A 156 -16.17 13.96 1.30
CA THR A 156 -14.76 14.28 1.10
C THR A 156 -13.89 13.59 2.14
N VAL A 157 -12.83 12.94 1.70
CA VAL A 157 -11.77 12.37 2.55
C VAL A 157 -10.52 13.22 2.40
N LEU A 158 -10.01 13.77 3.49
CA LEU A 158 -8.71 14.44 3.52
C LEU A 158 -7.62 13.40 3.72
N ILE A 159 -6.51 13.53 2.98
CA ILE A 159 -5.35 12.67 3.16
C ILE A 159 -4.11 13.54 3.22
N GLY A 160 -3.13 13.16 4.04
CA GLY A 160 -1.84 13.82 4.07
C GLY A 160 -0.91 13.25 5.11
N SER A 161 0.34 13.71 5.10
CA SER A 161 1.37 13.26 6.03
C SER A 161 1.75 14.39 6.99
N PRO A 162 1.98 14.11 8.28
CA PRO A 162 2.22 15.13 9.29
C PRO A 162 3.58 15.78 9.11
N LYS A 163 3.82 16.87 9.83
CA LYS A 163 5.09 17.59 9.80
C LYS A 163 6.29 16.66 10.01
N GLY A 164 7.27 16.75 9.12
CA GLY A 164 8.48 15.92 9.09
C GLY A 164 8.33 14.64 8.26
N GLU A 165 7.13 14.27 7.83
CA GLU A 165 6.91 13.12 6.94
C GLU A 165 6.86 13.58 5.48
N HIS A 166 7.85 13.17 4.70
CA HIS A 166 8.00 13.54 3.29
C HIS A 166 7.60 12.42 2.32
N HIS A 167 7.32 11.22 2.82
CA HIS A 167 6.86 10.12 1.98
C HIS A 167 5.38 10.33 1.65
N VAL A 168 5.10 10.53 0.36
CA VAL A 168 3.74 10.87 -0.12
C VAL A 168 3.17 9.86 -1.10
N LEU A 169 3.95 8.85 -1.48
CA LEU A 169 3.47 7.85 -2.43
C LEU A 169 2.32 7.03 -1.85
N GLY A 170 2.41 6.62 -0.59
CA GLY A 170 1.37 5.85 0.07
C GLY A 170 0.04 6.60 0.14
N SER A 171 0.08 7.88 0.57
CA SER A 171 -1.12 8.74 0.61
C SER A 171 -1.70 8.97 -0.78
N GLN A 172 -0.87 9.08 -1.82
CA GLN A 172 -1.34 9.18 -3.21
C GLN A 172 -2.06 7.90 -3.65
N LEU A 173 -1.44 6.72 -3.46
CA LEU A 173 -2.04 5.45 -3.84
C LEU A 173 -3.36 5.20 -3.10
N LEU A 174 -3.38 5.48 -1.79
CA LEU A 174 -4.60 5.39 -0.97
C LEU A 174 -5.69 6.33 -1.48
N GLY A 175 -5.32 7.56 -1.85
CA GLY A 175 -6.24 8.55 -2.41
C GLY A 175 -6.89 8.07 -3.69
N ASP A 176 -6.13 7.48 -4.62
CA ASP A 176 -6.65 6.90 -5.86
C ASP A 176 -7.65 5.76 -5.58
N LEU A 177 -7.33 4.85 -4.65
CA LEU A 177 -8.22 3.74 -4.26
C LEU A 177 -9.52 4.25 -3.61
N ILE A 178 -9.45 5.25 -2.74
CA ILE A 178 -10.61 5.88 -2.13
C ILE A 178 -11.46 6.59 -3.19
N SER A 179 -10.84 7.29 -4.14
CA SER A 179 -11.54 7.95 -5.25
C SER A 179 -12.27 6.94 -6.14
N MET A 180 -11.67 5.78 -6.39
CA MET A 180 -12.29 4.68 -7.13
C MET A 180 -13.54 4.15 -6.43
N GLU A 181 -13.61 4.21 -5.11
CA GLU A 181 -14.78 3.83 -4.31
C GLU A 181 -15.90 4.91 -4.30
N GLY A 182 -15.67 6.07 -4.91
CA GLY A 182 -16.66 7.13 -5.09
C GLY A 182 -16.65 8.21 -4.02
N TRP A 183 -15.53 8.35 -3.32
CA TRP A 183 -15.28 9.47 -2.42
C TRP A 183 -14.51 10.57 -3.15
N LYS A 184 -14.76 11.84 -2.81
CA LYS A 184 -13.85 12.91 -3.18
C LYS A 184 -12.63 12.84 -2.27
N VAL A 185 -11.44 13.00 -2.82
CA VAL A 185 -10.20 13.02 -2.06
C VAL A 185 -9.52 14.38 -2.23
N ASP A 186 -9.23 15.03 -1.11
CA ASP A 186 -8.37 16.20 -1.07
C ASP A 186 -7.04 15.79 -0.39
N ASN A 187 -6.00 15.62 -1.21
CA ASN A 187 -4.67 15.24 -0.73
C ASN A 187 -3.85 16.50 -0.39
N LEU A 188 -3.54 16.67 0.90
CA LEU A 188 -2.80 17.79 1.44
C LEU A 188 -1.28 17.67 1.22
N GLY A 189 -0.80 16.50 0.79
CA GLY A 189 0.62 16.22 0.59
C GLY A 189 1.36 15.83 1.87
N GLY A 190 2.69 15.98 1.83
CA GLY A 190 3.59 15.69 2.95
C GLY A 190 3.98 16.93 3.75
N ASP A 191 4.59 16.70 4.92
CA ASP A 191 5.12 17.75 5.82
C ASP A 191 4.06 18.81 6.22
N VAL A 192 2.82 18.38 6.40
CA VAL A 192 1.68 19.29 6.68
C VAL A 192 1.62 19.62 8.17
N PRO A 193 1.62 20.92 8.54
CA PRO A 193 1.43 21.34 9.93
C PRO A 193 0.08 20.89 10.51
N SER A 194 0.04 20.58 11.80
CA SER A 194 -1.19 20.13 12.49
C SER A 194 -2.34 21.13 12.40
N GLU A 195 -2.03 22.43 12.43
CA GLU A 195 -2.99 23.51 12.32
C GLU A 195 -3.61 23.58 10.91
N SER A 196 -2.82 23.22 9.87
CA SER A 196 -3.32 23.17 8.49
C SER A 196 -4.28 22.02 8.26
N PHE A 197 -4.06 20.86 8.87
CA PHE A 197 -5.04 19.76 8.87
C PHE A 197 -6.37 20.17 9.53
N ALA A 198 -6.31 20.82 10.71
CA ALA A 198 -7.50 21.31 11.40
C ALA A 198 -8.25 22.36 10.56
N SER A 199 -7.51 23.29 9.94
CA SER A 199 -8.10 24.30 9.06
C SER A 199 -8.77 23.66 7.83
N ALA A 200 -8.12 22.69 7.19
CA ALA A 200 -8.68 21.98 6.05
C ALA A 200 -9.95 21.22 6.42
N ALA A 201 -9.97 20.56 7.59
CA ALA A 201 -11.14 19.83 8.08
C ALA A 201 -12.38 20.73 8.31
N ILE A 202 -12.15 22.02 8.65
CA ILE A 202 -13.25 23.01 8.84
C ILE A 202 -13.65 23.66 7.51
N GLN A 203 -12.68 24.01 6.65
CA GLN A 203 -12.92 24.84 5.46
C GLN A 203 -13.41 24.05 4.24
N ILE A 204 -13.05 22.77 4.16
CA ILE A 204 -13.46 21.93 3.05
C ILE A 204 -14.83 21.34 3.36
N SER A 205 -15.75 21.46 2.41
CA SER A 205 -17.11 20.97 2.57
C SER A 205 -17.18 19.44 2.56
N ASP A 206 -18.16 18.90 3.28
CA ASP A 206 -18.52 17.48 3.32
C ASP A 206 -17.36 16.55 3.72
N VAL A 207 -16.45 17.02 4.58
CA VAL A 207 -15.39 16.17 5.14
C VAL A 207 -16.00 15.13 6.07
N VAL A 208 -15.80 13.85 5.72
CA VAL A 208 -16.31 12.70 6.49
C VAL A 208 -15.19 11.92 7.17
N ALA A 209 -13.95 12.05 6.69
CA ALA A 209 -12.78 11.39 7.28
C ALA A 209 -11.49 12.15 6.99
N VAL A 210 -10.52 11.98 7.88
CA VAL A 210 -9.13 12.44 7.70
C VAL A 210 -8.21 11.25 7.86
N CYS A 211 -7.43 10.95 6.81
CA CYS A 211 -6.40 9.92 6.81
C CYS A 211 -5.02 10.59 6.99
N ILE A 212 -4.30 10.19 8.03
CA ILE A 212 -2.97 10.70 8.31
C ILE A 212 -1.98 9.56 8.13
N GLU A 213 -1.06 9.70 7.18
CA GLU A 213 -0.01 8.72 6.91
C GLU A 213 1.28 9.09 7.64
N SER A 214 1.94 8.09 8.21
CA SER A 214 3.27 8.21 8.79
C SER A 214 4.02 6.90 8.57
N THR A 215 5.14 6.97 7.87
CA THR A 215 5.98 5.80 7.55
C THR A 215 7.18 5.69 8.49
N MET A 216 7.52 6.77 9.19
CA MET A 216 8.66 6.86 10.07
C MET A 216 8.24 7.00 11.53
N SER A 217 8.90 6.27 12.42
CA SER A 217 8.66 6.34 13.88
C SER A 217 8.85 7.74 14.45
N GLU A 218 9.78 8.51 13.88
CA GLU A 218 10.12 9.87 14.29
C GLU A 218 8.97 10.86 14.05
N THR A 219 8.06 10.56 13.11
CA THR A 219 6.91 11.43 12.79
C THR A 219 5.64 11.08 13.58
N LEU A 220 5.62 9.98 14.36
CA LEU A 220 4.48 9.61 15.20
C LEU A 220 4.07 10.67 16.23
N PRO A 221 4.97 11.42 16.89
CA PRO A 221 4.57 12.53 17.76
C PRO A 221 3.84 13.65 17.01
N ALA A 222 4.27 13.99 15.79
CA ALA A 222 3.61 14.96 14.94
C ALA A 222 2.23 14.48 14.48
N MET A 223 2.10 13.18 14.13
CA MET A 223 0.82 12.56 13.83
C MET A 223 -0.15 12.66 15.02
N SER A 224 0.29 12.33 16.23
CA SER A 224 -0.55 12.42 17.44
C SER A 224 -0.99 13.86 17.72
N LYS A 225 -0.10 14.85 17.50
CA LYS A 225 -0.43 16.28 17.60
C LYS A 225 -1.48 16.66 16.56
N THR A 226 -1.35 16.18 15.32
CA THR A 226 -2.29 16.44 14.23
C THR A 226 -3.69 15.91 14.56
N ILE A 227 -3.80 14.65 15.03
CA ILE A 227 -5.07 14.07 15.49
C ILE A 227 -5.70 14.94 16.59
N SER A 228 -4.89 15.37 17.57
CA SER A 228 -5.36 16.20 18.66
C SER A 228 -5.84 17.59 18.20
N SER A 229 -5.22 18.17 17.19
CA SER A 229 -5.62 19.45 16.60
C SER A 229 -6.93 19.33 15.84
N ILE A 230 -7.13 18.28 15.07
CA ILE A 230 -8.38 18.02 14.32
C ILE A 230 -9.55 17.80 15.30
N ASN A 231 -9.34 17.01 16.37
CA ASN A 231 -10.39 16.71 17.35
C ASN A 231 -10.83 17.93 18.19
N LYS A 232 -10.07 19.03 18.18
CA LYS A 232 -10.40 20.27 18.88
C LYS A 232 -11.07 21.30 17.96
N ALA A 233 -11.03 21.10 16.69
CA ALA A 233 -11.57 21.98 15.67
C ALA A 233 -13.03 21.68 15.37
#